data_8507b02de53a98f3594449ca1370c494
#
_entry.id   8507b02de53a98f3594449ca1370c494
#
_cell.length_a   1.000
_cell.length_b   1.000
_cell.length_c   1.000
_cell.angle_alpha   90.00
_cell.angle_beta   90.00
_cell.angle_gamma   90.00
#
_symmetry.space_group_name_H-M   'P 1'
#
loop_
_entity.id
_entity.type
_entity.pdbx_description
1 polymer ?
#
loop_
_entity_poly.entity_id
_entity_poly.type
_entity_poly.pdbx_seq_one_letter_code
_entity_poly.pdbx_strand_id
1 'polypeptide(L)' 'MSVLKRERQTARRRLRNVKRRKQLRASLKQIRATEDKEAAGKLLPEVQSVIDKSARNNIIHRNTARRLKSRLAKQVAKQG' A
#
# COMPACT_ATOMS: atom_id res chain seq x y z
N MET A 1 -1.03 -3.80 -36.27
CA MET A 1 -1.40 -3.14 -35.06
C MET A 1 -0.24 -2.37 -34.51
N SER A 2 -0.48 -1.17 -34.16
CA SER A 2 0.60 -0.24 -33.95
C SER A 2 1.30 -0.41 -32.61
N VAL A 3 2.60 -0.32 -32.66
CA VAL A 3 3.49 -0.19 -31.51
C VAL A 3 3.02 0.95 -30.60
N LEU A 4 2.46 2.01 -31.18
CA LEU A 4 1.91 3.17 -30.45
C LEU A 4 0.83 2.80 -29.45
N LYS A 5 -0.06 1.85 -29.81
CA LYS A 5 -1.11 1.41 -28.89
C LYS A 5 -0.53 0.69 -27.67
N ARG A 6 0.48 -0.15 -27.86
CA ARG A 6 1.20 -0.82 -26.79
C ARG A 6 1.90 0.16 -25.87
N GLU A 7 2.56 1.15 -26.44
CA GLU A 7 3.27 2.17 -25.68
C GLU A 7 2.31 2.99 -24.81
N ARG A 8 1.14 3.37 -25.36
CA ARG A 8 0.10 4.07 -24.60
C ARG A 8 -0.42 3.24 -23.45
N GLN A 9 -0.68 1.95 -23.67
CA GLN A 9 -1.13 1.05 -22.60
C GLN A 9 -0.07 0.88 -21.53
N THR A 10 1.19 0.73 -21.92
CA THR A 10 2.31 0.62 -20.98
C THR A 10 2.47 1.89 -20.18
N ALA A 11 2.37 3.07 -20.79
CA ALA A 11 2.43 4.35 -20.09
C ALA A 11 1.30 4.49 -19.08
N ARG A 12 0.08 4.13 -19.44
CA ARG A 12 -1.08 4.16 -18.53
C ARG A 12 -0.89 3.24 -17.33
N ARG A 13 -0.37 2.02 -17.57
CA ARG A 13 -0.06 1.06 -16.49
C ARG A 13 1.00 1.62 -15.54
N ARG A 14 2.06 2.21 -16.08
CA ARG A 14 3.11 2.84 -15.28
C ARG A 14 2.56 3.96 -14.41
N LEU A 15 1.72 4.82 -14.97
CA LEU A 15 1.09 5.91 -14.21
C LEU A 15 0.23 5.37 -13.06
N ARG A 16 -0.60 4.37 -13.33
CA ARG A 16 -1.43 3.74 -12.29
C ARG A 16 -0.57 3.13 -11.19
N ASN A 17 0.50 2.43 -11.57
CA ASN A 17 1.40 1.79 -10.62
C ASN A 17 2.14 2.82 -9.77
N VAL A 18 2.59 3.91 -10.37
CA VAL A 18 3.23 5.01 -9.63
C VAL A 18 2.25 5.61 -8.62
N LYS A 19 1.01 5.87 -9.01
CA LYS A 19 -0.03 6.39 -8.11
C LYS A 19 -0.30 5.43 -6.96
N ARG A 20 -0.42 4.14 -7.24
CA ARG A 20 -0.66 3.10 -6.22
C ARG A 20 0.51 2.99 -5.24
N ARG A 21 1.75 3.04 -5.74
CA ARG A 21 2.94 3.04 -4.88
C ARG A 21 2.98 4.26 -3.98
N LYS A 22 2.65 5.44 -4.51
CA LYS A 22 2.58 6.67 -3.72
C LYS A 22 1.51 6.56 -2.65
N GLN A 23 0.35 6.02 -2.98
CA GLN A 23 -0.75 5.80 -2.03
C GLN A 23 -0.33 4.85 -0.92
N LEU A 24 0.33 3.75 -1.26
CA LEU A 24 0.84 2.78 -0.28
C LEU A 24 1.85 3.44 0.66
N ARG A 25 2.83 4.15 0.12
CA ARG A 25 3.84 4.87 0.92
C ARG A 25 3.20 5.89 1.85
N ALA A 26 2.24 6.66 1.32
CA ALA A 26 1.54 7.68 2.11
C ALA A 26 0.76 7.03 3.26
N SER A 27 0.06 5.93 3.00
CA SER A 27 -0.68 5.19 4.03
C SER A 27 0.26 4.62 5.11
N LEU A 28 1.38 4.03 4.72
CA LEU A 28 2.37 3.51 5.66
C LEU A 28 2.98 4.62 6.50
N LYS A 29 3.32 5.74 5.87
CA LYS A 29 3.87 6.90 6.57
C LYS A 29 2.88 7.47 7.57
N GLN A 30 1.62 7.57 7.19
CA GLN A 30 0.57 8.10 8.04
C GLN A 30 0.38 7.26 9.30
N ILE A 31 0.28 5.95 9.17
CA ILE A 31 0.09 5.06 10.32
C ILE A 31 1.33 5.04 11.21
N ARG A 32 2.53 5.09 10.64
CA ARG A 32 3.78 5.13 11.41
C ARG A 32 3.94 6.44 12.17
N ALA A 33 3.45 7.54 11.62
CA ALA A 33 3.50 8.84 12.26
C ALA A 33 2.42 9.02 13.34
N THR A 34 1.40 8.17 13.35
CA THR A 34 0.32 8.24 14.33
C THR A 34 0.79 7.65 15.67
N GLU A 35 0.89 8.49 16.69
CA GLU A 35 1.36 8.07 18.02
C GLU A 35 0.23 7.52 18.90
N ASP A 36 -0.99 7.95 18.67
CA ASP A 36 -2.16 7.52 19.42
C ASP A 36 -2.59 6.12 18.99
N LYS A 37 -2.61 5.18 19.94
CA LYS A 37 -3.01 3.80 19.70
C LYS A 37 -4.43 3.68 19.11
N GLU A 38 -5.35 4.48 19.63
CA GLU A 38 -6.74 4.47 19.16
C GLU A 38 -6.85 4.94 17.71
N ALA A 39 -6.18 6.04 17.37
CA ALA A 39 -6.15 6.55 16.01
C ALA A 39 -5.45 5.58 15.07
N ALA A 40 -4.34 4.99 15.49
CA ALA A 40 -3.62 3.98 14.70
C ALA A 40 -4.47 2.73 14.47
N GLY A 41 -5.22 2.30 15.48
CA GLY A 41 -6.15 1.18 15.37
C GLY A 41 -7.26 1.41 14.36
N LYS A 42 -7.74 2.65 14.25
CA LYS A 42 -8.74 3.04 13.26
C LYS A 42 -8.16 3.08 11.84
N LEU A 43 -6.90 3.49 11.69
CA LEU A 43 -6.21 3.53 10.41
C LEU A 43 -5.79 2.14 9.93
N LEU A 44 -5.53 1.22 10.84
CA LEU A 44 -4.99 -0.09 10.50
C LEU A 44 -5.81 -0.85 9.43
N PRO A 45 -7.15 -0.97 9.53
CA PRO A 45 -7.92 -1.64 8.49
C PRO A 45 -7.80 -0.97 7.12
N GLU A 46 -7.77 0.35 7.07
CA GLU A 46 -7.61 1.11 5.84
C GLU A 46 -6.25 0.84 5.20
N VAL A 47 -5.19 0.88 6.01
CA VAL A 47 -3.82 0.61 5.53
C VAL A 47 -3.69 -0.84 5.07
N GLN A 48 -4.26 -1.79 5.81
CA GLN A 48 -4.27 -3.19 5.39
C GLN A 48 -4.99 -3.39 4.06
N SER A 49 -6.09 -2.68 3.84
CA SER A 49 -6.81 -2.70 2.56
C SER A 49 -5.93 -2.20 1.41
N VAL A 50 -5.20 -1.11 1.62
CA VAL A 50 -4.26 -0.57 0.62
C VAL A 50 -3.15 -1.57 0.32
N ILE A 51 -2.60 -2.22 1.34
CA ILE A 51 -1.57 -3.26 1.18
C ILE A 51 -2.10 -4.44 0.36
N ASP A 52 -3.30 -4.92 0.68
CA ASP A 52 -3.92 -6.03 -0.05
C ASP A 52 -4.19 -5.69 -1.51
N LYS A 53 -4.69 -4.49 -1.78
CA LYS A 53 -4.90 -4.00 -3.15
C LYS A 53 -3.58 -3.90 -3.91
N SER A 54 -2.53 -3.44 -3.25
CA SER A 54 -1.19 -3.34 -3.85
C SER A 54 -0.66 -4.72 -4.23
N ALA A 55 -0.87 -5.73 -3.39
CA ALA A 55 -0.49 -7.10 -3.69
C ALA A 55 -1.31 -7.68 -4.84
N ARG A 56 -2.64 -7.42 -4.83
CA ARG A 56 -3.54 -7.87 -5.90
C ARG A 56 -3.17 -7.28 -7.26
N ASN A 57 -2.69 -6.06 -7.29
CA ASN A 57 -2.28 -5.36 -8.51
C ASN A 57 -0.79 -5.57 -8.84
N ASN A 58 -0.12 -6.48 -8.17
CA ASN A 58 1.31 -6.80 -8.38
C ASN A 58 2.26 -5.62 -8.16
N ILE A 59 1.86 -4.64 -7.36
CA ILE A 59 2.74 -3.53 -6.95
C ILE A 59 3.78 -4.04 -5.96
N ILE A 60 3.36 -4.93 -5.06
CA ILE A 60 4.22 -5.63 -4.11
C ILE A 60 3.89 -7.12 -4.16
N HIS A 61 4.85 -7.95 -3.79
CA HIS A 61 4.62 -9.39 -3.69
C HIS A 61 3.74 -9.71 -2.48
N ARG A 62 2.90 -10.75 -2.58
CA ARG A 62 2.02 -11.19 -1.49
C ARG A 62 2.76 -11.45 -0.17
N ASN A 63 3.98 -11.97 -0.24
CA ASN A 63 4.79 -12.20 0.96
C ASN A 63 5.20 -10.89 1.62
N THR A 64 5.53 -9.88 0.82
CA THR A 64 5.81 -8.53 1.31
C THR A 64 4.58 -7.94 1.98
N ALA A 65 3.39 -8.12 1.37
CA ALA A 65 2.12 -7.67 1.95
C ALA A 65 1.88 -8.31 3.31
N ARG A 66 2.07 -9.61 3.44
CA ARG A 66 1.93 -10.32 4.71
C ARG A 66 2.86 -9.78 5.79
N ARG A 67 4.13 -9.55 5.43
CA ARG A 67 5.13 -8.99 6.35
C ARG A 67 4.73 -7.60 6.82
N LEU A 68 4.32 -6.75 5.89
CA LEU A 68 3.88 -5.38 6.22
C LEU A 68 2.68 -5.40 7.15
N LYS A 69 1.66 -6.20 6.85
CA LYS A 69 0.47 -6.32 7.68
C LYS A 69 0.81 -6.81 9.09
N SER A 70 1.65 -7.83 9.19
CA SER A 70 2.08 -8.37 10.47
C SER A 70 2.87 -7.34 11.30
N ARG A 71 3.82 -6.64 10.67
CA ARG A 71 4.61 -5.60 11.34
C ARG A 71 3.73 -4.46 11.84
N LEU A 72 2.78 -4.01 11.01
CA LEU A 72 1.88 -2.92 11.38
C LEU A 72 0.98 -3.31 12.55
N ALA A 73 0.42 -4.51 12.52
CA ALA A 73 -0.41 -5.02 13.60
C ALA A 73 0.36 -5.06 14.92
N LYS A 74 1.60 -5.54 14.90
CA LYS A 74 2.47 -5.58 16.08
C LYS A 74 2.82 -4.17 16.57
N GLN A 75 3.11 -3.27 15.63
CA GLN A 75 3.45 -1.88 15.97
C GLN A 75 2.29 -1.18 16.67
N VAL A 76 1.09 -1.32 16.14
CA VAL A 76 -0.12 -0.74 16.72
C VAL A 76 -0.39 -1.35 18.09
N ALA A 77 -0.23 -2.65 18.25
CA ALA A 77 -0.42 -3.33 19.53
C ALA A 77 0.58 -2.86 20.61
N LYS A 78 1.77 -2.45 20.19
CA LYS A 78 2.80 -1.94 21.14
C LYS A 78 2.60 -0.49 21.52
N GLN A 79 1.82 0.26 20.74
CA GLN A 79 1.51 1.65 21.07
C GLN A 79 0.55 1.72 22.24
N GLY A 80 0.84 2.53 23.18
CA GLY A 80 0.04 2.69 24.38
C GLY A 80 0.68 2.10 25.59
#